data_46130cad20c97b30feee08eb34a949a6
#
_entry.id   46130cad20c97b30feee08eb34a949a6
#
_cell.length_a   1.000
_cell.length_b   1.000
_cell.length_c   1.000
_cell.angle_alpha   90.00
_cell.angle_beta   90.00
_cell.angle_gamma   90.00
#
_symmetry.space_group_name_H-M   'P 1'
#
loop_
_entity.id
_entity.type
_entity.pdbx_description
1 polymer ?
#
loop_
_entity_poly.entity_id
_entity_poly.type
_entity_poly.pdbx_seq_one_letter_code
_entity_poly.pdbx_strand_id
1 'polypeptide(L)'
;SYNQRASQNKDLRIAANTQETKHEDVTTQVTFDIRKFRITPKVDYAKDMTKLGTGVKTQDVEVITPSVLVRADLALPAGLRLPGSAKPLLFTNRIIWTTSASLAQRRSPVTVADNSRLFSLNTSGDYEIAKNLRMTLNGSAQRLWHKFLKEEDFVAFAFGTTLTFQF
;
A
#
# COMPACT_ATOMS: atom_id res chain seq x y z
N SER A 1 -16.59 -0.85 6.36
CA SER A 1 -16.51 -2.09 7.15
C SER A 1 -15.50 -1.91 8.28
N TYR A 2 -15.85 -2.35 9.46
CA TYR A 2 -15.00 -2.35 10.66
C TYR A 2 -14.64 -3.82 10.97
N ASN A 3 -13.35 -4.14 10.99
CA ASN A 3 -12.87 -5.46 11.41
C ASN A 3 -11.88 -5.28 12.57
N GLN A 4 -12.21 -5.86 13.70
CA GLN A 4 -11.30 -5.98 14.84
C GLN A 4 -10.95 -7.44 15.05
N ARG A 5 -9.65 -7.76 15.02
CA ARG A 5 -9.15 -9.11 15.29
C ARG A 5 -8.13 -9.04 16.42
N ALA A 6 -8.44 -9.72 17.51
CA ALA A 6 -7.51 -9.92 18.62
C ALA A 6 -7.16 -11.40 18.70
N SER A 7 -5.89 -11.76 18.64
CA SER A 7 -5.41 -13.13 18.87
C SER A 7 -4.48 -13.15 20.08
N GLN A 8 -4.78 -14.01 21.04
CA GLN A 8 -3.88 -14.34 22.16
C GLN A 8 -3.30 -15.72 21.92
N ASN A 9 -1.98 -15.82 21.76
CA ASN A 9 -1.29 -17.09 21.74
C ASN A 9 -0.52 -17.25 23.06
N LYS A 10 -0.88 -18.26 23.86
CA LYS A 10 -0.22 -18.58 25.11
C LYS A 10 0.55 -19.88 24.94
N ASP A 11 1.85 -19.79 24.76
CA ASP A 11 2.71 -20.97 24.69
C ASP A 11 3.23 -21.28 26.12
N LEU A 12 2.73 -22.36 26.71
CA LEU A 12 3.09 -22.86 28.04
C LEU A 12 4.25 -23.85 27.92
N ARG A 13 5.48 -23.36 27.81
CA ARG A 13 6.67 -24.18 27.99
C ARG A 13 7.49 -23.67 29.16
N ILE A 14 7.48 -24.47 30.29
CA ILE A 14 8.34 -24.39 31.47
C ILE A 14 8.41 -23.00 32.15
N ALA A 15 8.16 -22.92 33.43
CA ALA A 15 7.91 -21.75 34.27
C ALA A 15 8.93 -20.56 34.23
N ALA A 16 10.07 -20.68 33.55
CA ALA A 16 11.06 -19.63 33.36
C ALA A 16 11.00 -18.92 31.99
N ASN A 17 10.31 -19.47 30.98
CA ASN A 17 10.29 -18.96 29.60
C ASN A 17 8.87 -18.79 29.04
N THR A 18 7.89 -18.44 29.86
CA THR A 18 6.56 -18.09 29.35
C THR A 18 6.66 -16.78 28.56
N GLN A 19 6.38 -16.85 27.28
CA GLN A 19 6.26 -15.70 26.40
C GLN A 19 4.78 -15.47 26.09
N GLU A 20 4.27 -14.28 26.33
CA GLU A 20 2.92 -13.88 25.95
C GLU A 20 3.02 -12.91 24.77
N THR A 21 2.41 -13.27 23.65
CA THR A 21 2.31 -12.41 22.47
C THR A 21 0.86 -11.97 22.30
N LYS A 22 0.67 -10.65 22.16
CA LYS A 22 -0.62 -10.02 21.89
C LYS A 22 -0.54 -9.29 20.57
N HIS A 23 -1.47 -9.58 19.67
CA HIS A 23 -1.64 -8.91 18.39
C HIS A 23 -3.02 -8.27 18.30
N GLU A 24 -3.08 -7.02 17.90
CA GLU A 24 -4.32 -6.26 17.72
C GLU A 24 -4.30 -5.59 16.35
N ASP A 25 -5.36 -5.79 15.56
CA ASP A 25 -5.58 -5.16 14.25
C ASP A 25 -6.90 -4.44 14.21
N VAL A 26 -6.89 -3.22 13.69
CA VAL A 26 -8.10 -2.46 13.41
C VAL A 26 -7.99 -1.84 12.02
N THR A 27 -8.99 -2.07 11.18
CA THR A 27 -9.09 -1.47 9.85
C THR A 27 -10.39 -0.69 9.72
N THR A 28 -10.27 0.57 9.30
CA THR A 28 -11.42 1.42 8.98
C THR A 28 -11.28 1.95 7.56
N GLN A 29 -12.33 1.79 6.76
CA GLN A 29 -12.36 2.32 5.40
C GLN A 29 -13.74 2.86 5.03
N VAL A 30 -13.77 3.88 4.17
CA VAL A 30 -14.98 4.46 3.59
C VAL A 30 -14.75 4.59 2.09
N THR A 31 -15.79 4.36 1.28
CA THR A 31 -15.69 4.50 -0.17
C THR A 31 -16.66 5.56 -0.64
N PHE A 32 -16.17 6.47 -1.47
CA PHE A 32 -16.93 7.53 -2.12
C PHE A 32 -16.86 7.33 -3.63
N ASP A 33 -18.02 7.34 -4.28
CA ASP A 33 -18.13 7.35 -5.74
C ASP A 33 -18.51 8.77 -6.22
N ILE A 34 -17.59 9.42 -6.94
CA ILE A 34 -17.76 10.77 -7.46
C ILE A 34 -17.57 10.73 -8.99
N ARG A 35 -18.68 10.67 -9.73
CA ARG A 35 -18.67 10.58 -11.20
C ARG A 35 -17.86 9.39 -11.72
N LYS A 36 -16.65 9.67 -12.26
CA LYS A 36 -15.71 8.68 -12.82
C LYS A 36 -14.66 8.23 -11.82
N PHE A 37 -14.69 8.75 -10.59
CA PHE A 37 -13.71 8.47 -9.56
C PHE A 37 -14.35 7.68 -8.43
N ARG A 38 -13.65 6.64 -8.00
CA ARG A 38 -13.91 5.95 -6.74
C ARG A 38 -12.74 6.21 -5.81
N ILE A 39 -13.01 6.81 -4.65
CA ILE A 39 -12.00 7.21 -3.67
C ILE A 39 -12.27 6.42 -2.40
N THR A 40 -11.27 5.68 -1.93
CA THR A 40 -11.37 4.84 -0.73
C THR A 40 -10.25 5.21 0.24
N PRO A 41 -10.46 6.18 1.14
CA PRO A 41 -9.57 6.37 2.27
C PRO A 41 -9.70 5.20 3.25
N LYS A 42 -8.56 4.80 3.81
CA LYS A 42 -8.43 3.68 4.74
C LYS A 42 -7.41 4.01 5.81
N VAL A 43 -7.64 3.57 7.03
CA VAL A 43 -6.66 3.61 8.12
C VAL A 43 -6.54 2.20 8.68
N ASP A 44 -5.33 1.67 8.66
CA ASP A 44 -4.97 0.43 9.33
C ASP A 44 -4.17 0.76 10.59
N TYR A 45 -4.52 0.12 11.68
CA TYR A 45 -3.81 0.13 12.94
C TYR A 45 -3.43 -1.31 13.28
N ALA A 46 -2.17 -1.54 13.60
CA ALA A 46 -1.67 -2.83 14.08
C ALA A 46 -0.78 -2.60 15.31
N LYS A 47 -0.92 -3.48 16.30
CA LYS A 47 -0.08 -3.47 17.50
C LYS A 47 0.35 -4.87 17.85
N ASP A 48 1.66 -5.05 17.96
CA ASP A 48 2.31 -6.29 18.37
C ASP A 48 3.04 -6.07 19.70
N MET A 49 2.71 -6.88 20.69
CA MET A 49 3.32 -6.81 22.00
C MET A 49 3.76 -8.21 22.44
N THR A 50 5.02 -8.34 22.85
CA THR A 50 5.56 -9.55 23.42
C THR A 50 6.13 -9.27 24.82
N LYS A 51 5.72 -10.08 25.80
CA LYS A 51 6.18 -10.04 27.18
C LYS A 51 6.77 -11.37 27.59
N LEU A 52 7.86 -11.33 28.36
CA LEU A 52 8.35 -12.51 29.08
C LEU A 52 7.49 -12.75 30.32
N GLY A 53 7.50 -14.00 30.85
CA GLY A 53 6.77 -14.37 32.08
C GLY A 53 7.14 -13.53 33.31
N THR A 54 8.28 -12.83 33.28
CA THR A 54 8.71 -11.84 34.27
C THR A 54 8.01 -10.48 34.13
N GLY A 55 7.13 -10.32 33.12
CA GLY A 55 6.43 -9.06 32.83
C GLY A 55 7.24 -8.05 32.01
N VAL A 56 8.50 -8.35 31.71
CA VAL A 56 9.35 -7.47 30.88
C VAL A 56 8.89 -7.53 29.43
N LYS A 57 8.60 -6.36 28.85
CA LYS A 57 8.27 -6.24 27.42
C LYS A 57 9.54 -6.39 26.59
N THR A 58 9.58 -7.37 25.71
CA THR A 58 10.69 -7.59 24.75
C THR A 58 10.38 -6.99 23.39
N GLN A 59 9.08 -6.85 23.07
CA GLN A 59 8.60 -6.20 21.85
C GLN A 59 7.33 -5.43 22.16
N ASP A 60 7.24 -4.20 21.64
CA ASP A 60 6.04 -3.38 21.66
C ASP A 60 6.11 -2.50 20.42
N VAL A 61 5.41 -2.91 19.36
CA VAL A 61 5.44 -2.23 18.06
C VAL A 61 4.04 -1.83 17.70
N GLU A 62 3.88 -0.56 17.38
CA GLU A 62 2.64 0.04 16.91
C GLU A 62 2.85 0.57 15.49
N VAL A 63 1.95 0.21 14.57
CA VAL A 63 1.97 0.66 13.19
C VAL A 63 0.63 1.28 12.85
N ILE A 64 0.65 2.53 12.39
CA ILE A 64 -0.53 3.23 11.88
C ILE A 64 -0.29 3.52 10.41
N THR A 65 -1.21 3.09 9.55
CA THR A 65 -1.08 3.24 8.09
C THR A 65 -2.32 3.90 7.49
N PRO A 66 -2.42 5.24 7.52
CA PRO A 66 -3.38 5.94 6.68
C PRO A 66 -3.03 5.70 5.20
N SER A 67 -4.05 5.45 4.40
CA SER A 67 -3.92 5.23 2.97
C SER A 67 -5.13 5.75 2.21
N VAL A 68 -4.95 6.02 0.93
CA VAL A 68 -6.03 6.36 0.02
C VAL A 68 -5.85 5.59 -1.28
N LEU A 69 -6.93 4.98 -1.75
CA LEU A 69 -7.02 4.35 -3.06
C LEU A 69 -7.94 5.20 -3.94
N VAL A 70 -7.46 5.60 -5.10
CA VAL A 70 -8.23 6.31 -6.13
C VAL A 70 -8.28 5.45 -7.38
N ARG A 71 -9.48 5.14 -7.83
CA ARG A 71 -9.71 4.48 -9.12
C ARG A 71 -10.49 5.43 -10.02
N ALA A 72 -10.02 5.61 -11.25
CA ALA A 72 -10.65 6.44 -12.26
C ALA A 72 -10.93 5.62 -13.52
N ASP A 73 -12.13 5.82 -14.09
CA ASP A 73 -12.51 5.30 -15.40
C ASP A 73 -12.49 6.47 -16.39
N LEU A 74 -11.42 6.57 -17.18
CA LEU A 74 -11.12 7.69 -18.04
C LEU A 74 -11.35 7.32 -19.51
N ALA A 75 -12.22 8.08 -20.20
CA ALA A 75 -12.26 8.03 -21.66
C ALA A 75 -11.11 8.89 -22.19
N LEU A 76 -10.23 8.30 -22.99
CA LEU A 76 -9.21 9.08 -23.70
C LEU A 76 -9.87 9.99 -24.74
N PRO A 77 -9.34 11.22 -24.91
CA PRO A 77 -9.78 12.08 -26.00
C PRO A 77 -9.50 11.39 -27.34
N ALA A 78 -10.45 11.40 -28.25
CA ALA A 78 -10.28 10.84 -29.58
C ALA A 78 -9.11 11.54 -30.30
N GLY A 79 -8.08 10.77 -30.63
CA GLY A 79 -7.00 11.23 -31.49
C GLY A 79 -5.76 11.79 -30.82
N LEU A 80 -4.84 10.93 -30.38
CA LEU A 80 -3.46 11.34 -30.08
C LEU A 80 -2.67 11.46 -31.39
N ARG A 81 -2.17 12.65 -31.71
CA ARG A 81 -1.24 12.85 -32.84
C ARG A 81 0.18 12.56 -32.35
N LEU A 82 0.76 11.48 -32.85
CA LEU A 82 2.19 11.24 -32.64
C LEU A 82 3.01 12.09 -33.64
N PRO A 83 4.17 12.64 -33.24
CA PRO A 83 5.11 13.27 -34.14
C PRO A 83 5.49 12.29 -35.29
N GLY A 84 5.28 12.71 -36.53
CA GLY A 84 5.57 11.88 -37.71
C GLY A 84 4.43 10.98 -38.18
N SER A 85 3.28 10.92 -37.49
CA SER A 85 2.10 10.18 -37.93
C SER A 85 1.15 11.06 -38.74
N ALA A 86 0.80 10.61 -39.96
CA ALA A 86 -0.17 11.31 -40.83
C ALA A 86 -1.61 11.20 -40.33
N LYS A 87 -1.93 10.17 -39.52
CA LYS A 87 -3.27 9.93 -38.98
C LYS A 87 -3.23 9.93 -37.44
N PRO A 88 -4.24 10.51 -36.75
CA PRO A 88 -4.35 10.42 -35.33
C PRO A 88 -4.62 8.97 -34.91
N LEU A 89 -3.97 8.50 -33.83
CA LEU A 89 -4.34 7.26 -33.18
C LEU A 89 -5.68 7.45 -32.48
N LEU A 90 -6.69 6.70 -32.92
CA LEU A 90 -8.01 6.71 -32.30
C LEU A 90 -8.02 5.72 -31.14
N PHE A 91 -8.16 6.25 -29.93
CA PHE A 91 -8.38 5.42 -28.74
C PHE A 91 -9.87 5.21 -28.56
N THR A 92 -10.35 3.99 -28.75
CA THR A 92 -11.77 3.62 -28.65
C THR A 92 -12.15 3.13 -27.26
N ASN A 93 -11.17 2.68 -26.46
CA ASN A 93 -11.37 2.08 -25.17
C ASN A 93 -11.08 3.05 -24.03
N ARG A 94 -11.57 2.71 -22.84
CA ARG A 94 -11.35 3.47 -21.62
C ARG A 94 -10.05 3.04 -20.95
N ILE A 95 -9.41 3.96 -20.26
CA ILE A 95 -8.32 3.64 -19.32
C ILE A 95 -8.90 3.48 -17.93
N ILE A 96 -8.59 2.37 -17.29
CA ILE A 96 -8.82 2.18 -15.87
C ILE A 96 -7.52 2.57 -15.15
N TRP A 97 -7.57 3.71 -14.48
CA TRP A 97 -6.43 4.21 -13.73
C TRP A 97 -6.63 3.98 -12.25
N THR A 98 -5.63 3.40 -11.58
CA THR A 98 -5.64 3.14 -10.13
C THR A 98 -4.40 3.74 -9.51
N THR A 99 -4.57 4.54 -8.47
CA THR A 99 -3.47 5.11 -7.69
C THR A 99 -3.73 4.87 -6.21
N SER A 100 -2.73 4.38 -5.51
CA SER A 100 -2.75 4.24 -4.05
C SER A 100 -1.59 4.98 -3.42
N ALA A 101 -1.87 5.73 -2.36
CA ALA A 101 -0.86 6.37 -1.54
C ALA A 101 -1.04 5.93 -0.08
N SER A 102 0.04 5.64 0.61
CA SER A 102 0.02 5.26 2.03
C SER A 102 1.21 5.84 2.77
N LEU A 103 1.03 6.06 4.07
CA LEU A 103 2.07 6.51 4.99
C LEU A 103 2.07 5.62 6.23
N ALA A 104 2.89 4.57 6.24
CA ALA A 104 3.07 3.72 7.41
C ALA A 104 3.98 4.42 8.45
N GLN A 105 3.49 4.57 9.67
CA GLN A 105 4.25 5.09 10.80
C GLN A 105 4.44 3.95 11.80
N ARG A 106 5.70 3.55 11.99
CA ARG A 106 6.10 2.52 12.96
C ARG A 106 6.68 3.19 14.20
N ARG A 107 6.21 2.78 15.37
CA ARG A 107 6.69 3.23 16.67
C ARG A 107 6.96 2.03 17.55
N SER A 108 8.10 2.03 18.22
CA SER A 108 8.43 1.06 19.25
C SER A 108 9.04 1.79 20.46
N PRO A 109 8.43 1.71 21.64
CA PRO A 109 9.04 2.24 22.87
C PRO A 109 10.18 1.37 23.40
N VAL A 110 10.24 0.09 23.01
CA VAL A 110 11.27 -0.85 23.42
C VAL A 110 12.52 -0.71 22.54
N THR A 111 12.31 -0.63 21.22
CA THR A 111 13.39 -0.49 20.23
C THR A 111 13.22 0.85 19.51
N VAL A 112 13.65 1.93 20.14
CA VAL A 112 13.45 3.30 19.63
C VAL A 112 14.13 3.50 18.27
N ALA A 113 15.20 2.77 17.97
CA ALA A 113 15.87 2.77 16.67
C ALA A 113 14.96 2.37 15.51
N ASP A 114 13.96 1.50 15.75
CA ASP A 114 13.01 1.02 14.73
C ASP A 114 11.92 2.04 14.36
N ASN A 115 11.90 3.21 15.01
CA ASN A 115 10.92 4.24 14.70
C ASN A 115 11.15 4.81 13.30
N SER A 116 10.20 4.53 12.41
CA SER A 116 10.32 4.88 10.99
C SER A 116 9.00 5.33 10.40
N ARG A 117 9.09 5.97 9.24
CA ARG A 117 7.95 6.34 8.39
C ARG A 117 8.24 5.87 6.98
N LEU A 118 7.31 5.15 6.40
CA LEU A 118 7.38 4.70 5.01
C LEU A 118 6.22 5.32 4.23
N PHE A 119 6.55 6.21 3.31
CA PHE A 119 5.62 6.66 2.29
C PHE A 119 5.70 5.73 1.09
N SER A 120 4.55 5.30 0.56
CA SER A 120 4.46 4.50 -0.65
C SER A 120 3.38 5.07 -1.57
N LEU A 121 3.73 5.25 -2.83
CA LEU A 121 2.83 5.64 -3.91
C LEU A 121 2.91 4.57 -4.99
N ASN A 122 1.77 3.98 -5.36
CA ASN A 122 1.68 3.05 -6.47
C ASN A 122 0.61 3.55 -7.43
N THR A 123 0.90 3.47 -8.71
CA THR A 123 -0.04 3.87 -9.76
C THR A 123 -0.02 2.85 -10.89
N SER A 124 -1.18 2.53 -11.43
CA SER A 124 -1.30 1.67 -12.61
C SER A 124 -2.37 2.19 -13.54
N GLY A 125 -2.16 2.02 -14.84
CA GLY A 125 -3.12 2.35 -15.88
C GLY A 125 -3.29 1.16 -16.80
N ASP A 126 -4.49 0.60 -16.89
CA ASP A 126 -4.84 -0.49 -17.78
C ASP A 126 -5.58 0.04 -18.99
N TYR A 127 -5.07 -0.26 -20.18
CA TYR A 127 -5.65 0.11 -21.45
C TYR A 127 -5.79 -1.11 -22.37
N GLU A 128 -7.02 -1.36 -22.82
CA GLU A 128 -7.29 -2.39 -23.82
C GLU A 128 -7.12 -1.80 -25.22
N ILE A 129 -6.02 -2.15 -25.89
CA ILE A 129 -5.69 -1.69 -27.24
C ILE A 129 -6.59 -2.38 -28.28
N ALA A 130 -6.79 -3.69 -28.10
CA ALA A 130 -7.65 -4.54 -28.92
C ALA A 130 -8.23 -5.66 -28.05
N LYS A 131 -9.22 -6.41 -28.56
CA LYS A 131 -9.87 -7.51 -27.82
C LYS A 131 -8.90 -8.53 -27.20
N ASN A 132 -7.75 -8.70 -27.83
CA ASN A 132 -6.71 -9.66 -27.42
C ASN A 132 -5.39 -8.99 -27.01
N LEU A 133 -5.34 -7.67 -26.91
CA LEU A 133 -4.13 -6.91 -26.57
C LEU A 133 -4.43 -5.87 -25.48
N ARG A 134 -3.83 -6.04 -24.32
CA ARG A 134 -3.89 -5.12 -23.17
C ARG A 134 -2.50 -4.56 -22.89
N MET A 135 -2.46 -3.28 -22.57
CA MET A 135 -1.28 -2.58 -22.08
C MET A 135 -1.52 -2.14 -20.64
N THR A 136 -0.59 -2.45 -19.77
CA THR A 136 -0.58 -1.97 -18.38
C THR A 136 0.66 -1.14 -18.15
N LEU A 137 0.48 0.09 -17.66
CA LEU A 137 1.52 0.99 -17.20
C LEU A 137 1.56 0.96 -15.69
N ASN A 138 2.74 0.77 -15.10
CA ASN A 138 2.92 0.74 -13.65
C ASN A 138 3.98 1.74 -13.22
N GLY A 139 3.74 2.41 -12.13
CA GLY A 139 4.70 3.31 -11.49
C GLY A 139 4.64 3.15 -9.98
N SER A 140 5.78 3.20 -9.33
CA SER A 140 5.85 3.23 -7.88
C SER A 140 6.92 4.20 -7.39
N ALA A 141 6.67 4.81 -6.23
CA ALA A 141 7.61 5.63 -5.51
C ALA A 141 7.53 5.27 -4.03
N GLN A 142 8.67 5.13 -3.40
CA GLN A 142 8.78 4.84 -1.97
C GLN A 142 9.82 5.74 -1.33
N ARG A 143 9.54 6.17 -0.10
CA ARG A 143 10.50 6.90 0.71
C ARG A 143 10.40 6.44 2.15
N LEU A 144 11.54 5.99 2.69
CA LEU A 144 11.69 5.57 4.07
C LEU A 144 12.48 6.64 4.84
N TRP A 145 12.01 6.95 6.04
CA TRP A 145 12.69 7.83 6.98
C TRP A 145 12.77 7.15 8.33
N HIS A 146 13.96 7.09 8.92
CA HIS A 146 14.18 6.68 10.29
C HIS A 146 14.35 7.91 11.19
N LYS A 147 13.87 7.80 12.42
CA LYS A 147 14.07 8.87 13.40
C LYS A 147 15.51 8.97 13.86
N PHE A 148 16.19 7.83 13.99
CA PHE A 148 17.53 7.71 14.57
C PHE A 148 18.55 7.13 13.60
N LEU A 149 18.17 6.19 12.72
CA LEU A 149 19.05 5.52 11.76
C LEU A 149 18.94 6.18 10.38
N LYS A 150 19.40 7.43 10.27
CA LYS A 150 19.29 8.19 9.02
C LYS A 150 20.07 7.59 7.85
N GLU A 151 21.06 6.75 8.15
CA GLU A 151 21.86 6.04 7.14
C GLU A 151 21.05 4.97 6.39
N GLU A 152 19.93 4.54 6.97
CA GLU A 152 19.00 3.59 6.36
C GLU A 152 17.87 4.28 5.58
N ASP A 153 17.83 5.61 5.54
CA ASP A 153 16.85 6.35 4.76
C ASP A 153 17.08 6.13 3.27
N PHE A 154 16.00 5.86 2.53
CA PHE A 154 16.11 5.68 1.10
C PHE A 154 14.92 6.28 0.35
N VAL A 155 15.15 6.53 -0.95
CA VAL A 155 14.12 6.87 -1.93
C VAL A 155 14.25 5.90 -3.09
N ALA A 156 13.14 5.28 -3.48
CA ALA A 156 13.10 4.34 -4.60
C ALA A 156 11.97 4.72 -5.57
N PHE A 157 12.25 4.59 -6.86
CA PHE A 157 11.29 4.75 -7.93
C PHE A 157 11.37 3.55 -8.86
N ALA A 158 10.22 3.08 -9.33
CA ALA A 158 10.14 2.08 -10.37
C ALA A 158 9.07 2.45 -11.40
N PHE A 159 9.32 2.14 -12.65
CA PHE A 159 8.36 2.28 -13.74
C PHE A 159 8.42 1.05 -14.63
N GLY A 160 7.27 0.58 -15.09
CA GLY A 160 7.15 -0.59 -15.93
C GLY A 160 5.97 -0.51 -16.91
N THR A 161 6.12 -1.18 -18.03
CA THR A 161 5.07 -1.37 -19.03
C THR A 161 4.96 -2.86 -19.34
N THR A 162 3.74 -3.39 -19.32
CA THR A 162 3.44 -4.77 -19.67
C THR A 162 2.47 -4.81 -20.84
N LEU A 163 2.77 -5.60 -21.87
CA LEU A 163 1.87 -5.93 -22.97
C LEU A 163 1.44 -7.39 -22.83
N THR A 164 0.15 -7.61 -22.77
CA THR A 164 -0.44 -8.95 -22.63
C THR A 164 -1.23 -9.30 -23.89
N PHE A 165 -0.87 -10.40 -24.55
CA PHE A 165 -1.60 -10.97 -25.67
C PHE A 165 -2.39 -12.19 -25.18
N GLN A 166 -3.66 -12.26 -25.59
CA GLN A 166 -4.51 -13.43 -25.36
C GLN A 166 -4.80 -14.07 -26.72
N PHE A 167 -4.47 -15.34 -26.87
CA PHE A 167 -4.70 -16.13 -28.09
C PHE A 167 -5.97 -16.95 -27.96
#